data_229caf6ce29a4d2b931ed4fa1a7cbbf3
#
_entry.id   229caf6ce29a4d2b931ed4fa1a7cbbf3
#
_cell.length_a   1.000
_cell.length_b   1.000
_cell.length_c   1.000
_cell.angle_alpha   90.00
_cell.angle_beta   90.00
_cell.angle_gamma   90.00
#
_symmetry.space_group_name_H-M   'P 1'
#
loop_
_entity.id
_entity.type
_entity.pdbx_description
1 polymer ?
#
loop_
_entity_poly.entity_id
_entity_poly.type
_entity_poly.pdbx_seq_one_letter_code
_entity_poly.pdbx_strand_id
1 'polypeptide(L)'
;MTKKSSWEGYLLLNLLSRSGFVFVKARLSPSSVPPRKFAMFYSSLHFAIVNSNYWNIILKPKQVKCLEAIYLGRDTVGVLPTGYGKSIIFHLLPGLFFDKINSQSTSSSSSSHPVVVVVSPLNSLISDQIRRSTEGKIKATALKVRKTTNSANLELDDSETNPTLLKEAKYDLVFTHPESVLSCKKGLELFQSLPYQRSVQAVVVDEAHCILEWGDDFRTDYANLAMLCATFPNVPVVALTAAASKKDIEVIKQSLNLKNPLEVIANPNRPNIFYRKVFRKGIDVEFFEKLLEPIALDLKGKKVNYPTTIMYLPLRWCGFAFKYFEKQLGDEQYYPSSAEAKPENRLFAQYHAPQTAAMKEQILQELSRSASKVRVIFATVAMGMGVDIHAIRHVIHVGPPRTVREYFQETGRAGRDGKKSFATLYYNNRDIAKNREGLSADIRKFCCLEDSCLRRFLLKTLDAIDTQCIGHLCCSYCESVCDCDECLLKSCQVNCLP
;
A
#
# COMPACT_ATOMS: atom_id res chain seq x y z
N MET A 1 22.57 1.18 48.81
CA MET A 1 22.59 0.44 47.49
C MET A 1 21.29 0.68 46.77
N THR A 2 21.25 1.71 45.94
CA THR A 2 20.07 2.15 45.16
C THR A 2 20.11 1.52 43.78
N LYS A 3 19.12 0.68 43.45
CA LYS A 3 18.91 0.12 42.13
C LYS A 3 18.56 1.25 41.14
N LYS A 4 19.43 1.52 40.19
CA LYS A 4 19.11 2.31 38.99
C LYS A 4 18.20 1.47 38.12
N SER A 5 16.90 1.82 38.07
CA SER A 5 16.00 1.37 37.02
C SER A 5 16.26 2.15 35.77
N SER A 6 16.66 1.47 34.68
CA SER A 6 16.81 2.02 33.35
C SER A 6 15.42 2.40 32.79
N TRP A 7 15.09 3.67 32.85
CA TRP A 7 13.93 4.23 32.14
C TRP A 7 14.33 4.42 30.67
N GLU A 8 13.87 3.54 29.82
CA GLU A 8 13.88 3.82 28.38
C GLU A 8 12.94 4.99 28.12
N GLY A 9 13.50 6.13 27.65
CA GLY A 9 12.82 7.40 27.52
C GLY A 9 11.67 7.39 26.51
N TYR A 10 10.45 7.32 27.01
CA TYR A 10 9.25 7.73 26.29
C TYR A 10 8.90 9.13 26.77
N LEU A 11 8.92 10.12 25.87
CA LEU A 11 8.32 11.41 26.18
C LEU A 11 6.81 11.30 25.99
N LEU A 12 6.07 11.16 27.08
CA LEU A 12 4.64 11.39 27.13
C LEU A 12 4.45 12.92 27.15
N LEU A 13 4.26 13.54 26.01
CA LEU A 13 3.80 14.94 25.95
C LEU A 13 2.33 14.95 26.35
N ASN A 14 2.09 15.19 27.63
CA ASN A 14 0.78 15.57 28.15
C ASN A 14 0.49 17.01 27.72
N LEU A 15 -0.06 17.19 26.54
CA LEU A 15 -0.57 18.48 26.10
C LEU A 15 -2.06 18.53 26.44
N LEU A 16 -2.40 19.37 27.41
CA LEU A 16 -3.78 19.68 27.78
C LEU A 16 -4.44 20.43 26.63
N SER A 17 -5.33 19.78 25.89
CA SER A 17 -6.27 20.45 24.99
C SER A 17 -7.61 20.65 25.71
N ARG A 18 -8.40 21.67 25.30
CA ARG A 18 -9.75 21.95 25.84
C ARG A 18 -10.74 20.78 25.67
N SER A 19 -10.36 19.71 24.99
CA SER A 19 -11.21 18.55 24.63
C SER A 19 -10.68 17.19 25.02
N GLY A 20 -9.60 17.07 25.84
CA GLY A 20 -9.11 15.76 26.32
C GLY A 20 -7.62 15.52 26.07
N PHE A 21 -7.10 14.42 26.63
CA PHE A 21 -5.68 14.06 26.52
C PHE A 21 -5.41 13.35 25.19
N VAL A 22 -4.49 13.89 24.39
CA VAL A 22 -3.93 13.21 23.22
C VAL A 22 -2.53 12.68 23.57
N PHE A 23 -2.35 11.36 23.53
CA PHE A 23 -1.06 10.73 23.80
C PHE A 23 -0.30 10.52 22.50
N VAL A 24 0.75 11.29 22.26
CA VAL A 24 1.74 11.00 21.23
C VAL A 24 2.86 10.18 21.86
N LYS A 25 2.84 8.85 21.69
CA LYS A 25 3.92 7.97 22.15
C LYS A 25 5.03 7.95 21.10
N ALA A 26 6.01 8.83 21.25
CA ALA A 26 7.20 8.85 20.39
C ALA A 26 8.43 8.45 21.19
N ARG A 27 9.17 7.44 20.71
CA ARG A 27 10.49 7.10 21.24
C ARG A 27 11.49 8.10 20.68
N LEU A 28 12.00 9.00 21.51
CA LEU A 28 12.98 9.99 21.11
C LEU A 28 14.36 9.34 21.01
N SER A 29 14.90 9.23 19.78
CA SER A 29 16.36 9.20 19.62
C SER A 29 16.89 10.64 19.69
N PRO A 30 18.04 10.91 20.30
CA PRO A 30 18.63 12.24 20.27
C PRO A 30 18.87 12.64 18.83
N SER A 31 18.04 13.54 18.31
CA SER A 31 18.25 14.09 16.98
C SER A 31 19.25 15.24 17.07
N SER A 32 20.07 15.41 16.05
CA SER A 32 20.95 16.56 15.88
C SER A 32 20.22 17.90 15.66
N VAL A 33 18.90 17.92 15.84
CA VAL A 33 18.02 19.08 15.63
C VAL A 33 18.04 19.97 16.87
N PRO A 34 18.24 21.29 16.71
CA PRO A 34 18.21 22.23 17.82
C PRO A 34 16.91 22.12 18.63
N PRO A 35 16.94 22.21 19.98
CA PRO A 35 15.77 22.00 20.85
C PRO A 35 14.55 22.87 20.47
N ARG A 36 14.75 24.09 20.02
CA ARG A 36 13.65 25.00 19.61
C ARG A 36 12.92 24.52 18.36
N LYS A 37 13.62 24.09 17.31
CA LYS A 37 12.99 23.56 16.09
C LYS A 37 12.25 22.26 16.35
N PHE A 38 12.74 21.45 17.25
CA PHE A 38 12.12 20.23 17.72
C PHE A 38 10.78 20.51 18.42
N ALA A 39 10.75 21.43 19.37
CA ALA A 39 9.52 21.81 20.07
C ALA A 39 8.45 22.36 19.09
N MET A 40 8.85 23.18 18.11
CA MET A 40 7.96 23.69 17.08
C MET A 40 7.36 22.59 16.22
N PHE A 41 8.15 21.60 15.79
CA PHE A 41 7.65 20.45 15.02
C PHE A 41 6.57 19.69 15.78
N TYR A 42 6.80 19.34 17.05
CA TYR A 42 5.82 18.60 17.82
C TYR A 42 4.55 19.40 18.13
N SER A 43 4.65 20.72 18.31
CA SER A 43 3.48 21.60 18.41
C SER A 43 2.65 21.56 17.12
N SER A 44 3.30 21.74 15.98
CA SER A 44 2.63 21.70 14.67
C SER A 44 2.07 20.30 14.36
N LEU A 45 2.73 19.24 14.76
CA LEU A 45 2.23 17.86 14.61
C LEU A 45 0.99 17.62 15.45
N HIS A 46 0.98 18.10 16.69
CA HIS A 46 -0.20 18.05 17.55
C HIS A 46 -1.37 18.83 16.92
N PHE A 47 -1.13 20.06 16.45
CA PHE A 47 -2.13 20.86 15.74
C PHE A 47 -2.71 20.10 14.55
N ALA A 48 -1.87 19.49 13.70
CA ALA A 48 -2.30 18.73 12.52
C ALA A 48 -3.19 17.53 12.90
N ILE A 49 -2.84 16.79 13.96
CA ILE A 49 -3.62 15.64 14.45
C ILE A 49 -4.97 16.09 15.01
N VAL A 50 -5.01 17.13 15.84
CA VAL A 50 -6.23 17.61 16.50
C VAL A 50 -7.22 18.23 15.51
N ASN A 51 -6.73 18.95 14.52
CA ASN A 51 -7.58 19.62 13.52
C ASN A 51 -8.01 18.69 12.37
N SER A 52 -7.39 17.52 12.23
CA SER A 52 -7.88 16.43 11.39
C SER A 52 -8.75 15.48 12.21
N ASN A 53 -9.57 14.66 11.57
CA ASN A 53 -10.31 13.59 12.26
C ASN A 53 -9.42 12.40 12.67
N TYR A 54 -8.10 12.59 12.70
CA TYR A 54 -7.11 11.59 13.11
C TYR A 54 -6.72 11.68 14.59
N TRP A 55 -7.49 12.36 15.42
CA TRP A 55 -7.21 12.63 16.83
C TRP A 55 -6.97 11.37 17.70
N ASN A 56 -7.46 10.18 17.26
CA ASN A 56 -7.20 8.90 17.92
C ASN A 56 -6.01 8.13 17.36
N ILE A 57 -5.25 8.70 16.41
CA ILE A 57 -4.17 7.96 15.77
C ILE A 57 -2.91 7.93 16.63
N ILE A 58 -2.31 6.74 16.73
CA ILE A 58 -0.98 6.56 17.30
C ILE A 58 0.02 6.44 16.16
N LEU A 59 0.81 7.49 15.96
CA LEU A 59 1.84 7.49 14.93
C LEU A 59 2.99 6.54 15.28
N LYS A 60 3.43 5.78 14.30
CA LYS A 60 4.60 4.91 14.42
C LYS A 60 5.90 5.74 14.33
N PRO A 61 7.00 5.34 15.00
CA PRO A 61 8.24 6.13 15.03
C PRO A 61 8.78 6.52 13.65
N LYS A 62 8.67 5.63 12.66
CA LYS A 62 9.14 5.91 11.30
C LYS A 62 8.23 6.93 10.55
N GLN A 63 6.93 6.98 10.86
CA GLN A 63 6.03 8.00 10.33
C GLN A 63 6.40 9.38 10.88
N VAL A 64 6.63 9.47 12.19
CA VAL A 64 7.09 10.72 12.85
C VAL A 64 8.41 11.19 12.25
N LYS A 65 9.36 10.28 12.04
CA LYS A 65 10.66 10.60 11.43
C LYS A 65 10.53 11.14 10.00
N CYS A 66 9.62 10.60 9.19
CA CYS A 66 9.32 11.16 7.87
C CYS A 66 8.74 12.57 7.98
N LEU A 67 7.71 12.75 8.82
CA LEU A 67 7.05 14.05 9.03
C LEU A 67 8.03 15.12 9.52
N GLU A 68 8.92 14.77 10.45
CA GLU A 68 9.96 15.69 10.95
C GLU A 68 10.91 16.13 9.83
N ALA A 69 11.42 15.18 9.02
CA ALA A 69 12.33 15.50 7.92
C ALA A 69 11.67 16.43 6.89
N ILE A 70 10.43 16.13 6.51
CA ILE A 70 9.65 16.93 5.57
C ILE A 70 9.38 18.34 6.15
N TYR A 71 9.00 18.42 7.42
CA TYR A 71 8.78 19.70 8.12
C TYR A 71 10.04 20.59 8.11
N LEU A 72 11.21 19.97 8.21
CA LEU A 72 12.51 20.65 8.15
C LEU A 72 12.95 20.97 6.70
N GLY A 73 12.14 20.67 5.69
CA GLY A 73 12.43 20.94 4.28
C GLY A 73 13.41 19.93 3.65
N ARG A 74 13.54 18.74 4.21
CA ARG A 74 14.45 17.70 3.71
C ARG A 74 13.73 16.69 2.83
N ASP A 75 14.30 16.40 1.65
CA ASP A 75 13.84 15.30 0.82
C ASP A 75 13.85 13.99 1.61
N THR A 76 12.87 13.12 1.35
CA THR A 76 12.68 11.91 2.16
C THR A 76 12.32 10.71 1.29
N VAL A 77 12.99 9.58 1.50
CA VAL A 77 12.59 8.28 0.94
C VAL A 77 12.07 7.40 2.08
N GLY A 78 10.77 7.13 2.07
CA GLY A 78 10.10 6.30 3.06
C GLY A 78 9.80 4.90 2.50
N VAL A 79 10.57 3.89 2.90
CA VAL A 79 10.27 2.48 2.61
C VAL A 79 9.53 1.90 3.81
N LEU A 80 8.20 1.91 3.72
CA LEU A 80 7.29 1.56 4.80
C LEU A 80 6.34 0.43 4.34
N PRO A 81 6.38 -0.76 4.93
CA PRO A 81 5.62 -1.92 4.49
C PRO A 81 4.12 -1.67 4.32
N THR A 82 3.46 -2.49 3.52
CA THR A 82 2.01 -2.49 3.39
C THR A 82 1.36 -2.60 4.78
N GLY A 83 0.35 -1.76 5.06
CA GLY A 83 -0.29 -1.67 6.38
C GLY A 83 0.50 -0.86 7.42
N TYR A 84 1.65 -0.28 7.07
CA TYR A 84 2.38 0.61 7.99
C TYR A 84 1.69 1.96 8.17
N GLY A 85 0.81 2.36 7.25
CA GLY A 85 0.09 3.63 7.27
C GLY A 85 0.84 4.76 6.56
N LYS A 86 1.38 4.51 5.35
CA LYS A 86 2.07 5.53 4.53
C LYS A 86 1.24 6.79 4.29
N SER A 87 -0.05 6.60 4.00
CA SER A 87 -0.95 7.71 3.62
C SER A 87 -1.11 8.76 4.71
N ILE A 88 -1.05 8.39 6.00
CA ILE A 88 -1.18 9.35 7.09
C ILE A 88 -0.08 10.41 7.06
N ILE A 89 1.09 10.09 6.48
CA ILE A 89 2.19 11.05 6.36
C ILE A 89 1.72 12.25 5.55
N PHE A 90 1.22 12.04 4.31
CA PHE A 90 0.80 13.17 3.48
C PHE A 90 -0.56 13.77 3.89
N HIS A 91 -1.44 13.01 4.57
CA HIS A 91 -2.68 13.56 5.12
C HIS A 91 -2.42 14.58 6.24
N LEU A 92 -1.37 14.41 7.03
CA LEU A 92 -1.03 15.33 8.11
C LEU A 92 -0.21 16.56 7.65
N LEU A 93 0.43 16.50 6.48
CA LEU A 93 1.31 17.59 6.00
C LEU A 93 0.60 18.95 5.86
N PRO A 94 -0.62 19.05 5.30
CA PRO A 94 -1.28 20.35 5.17
C PRO A 94 -1.46 21.05 6.54
N GLY A 95 -1.98 20.35 7.54
CA GLY A 95 -2.14 20.88 8.90
C GLY A 95 -0.80 21.21 9.56
N LEU A 96 0.23 20.39 9.32
CA LEU A 96 1.58 20.59 9.83
C LEU A 96 2.21 21.89 9.28
N PHE A 97 2.07 22.12 7.98
CA PHE A 97 2.57 23.34 7.34
C PHE A 97 1.72 24.57 7.63
N PHE A 98 0.40 24.42 7.79
CA PHE A 98 -0.47 25.51 8.17
C PHE A 98 -0.05 26.12 9.51
N ASP A 99 0.15 25.31 10.52
CA ASP A 99 0.62 25.77 11.82
C ASP A 99 2.04 26.36 11.76
N LYS A 100 2.95 25.74 10.98
CA LYS A 100 4.31 26.25 10.76
C LYS A 100 4.31 27.66 10.19
N ILE A 101 3.52 27.91 9.14
CA ILE A 101 3.43 29.23 8.47
C ILE A 101 2.86 30.26 9.43
N ASN A 102 1.74 29.95 10.09
CA ASN A 102 1.08 30.87 11.01
C ASN A 102 1.94 31.22 12.23
N SER A 103 2.71 30.26 12.75
CA SER A 103 3.60 30.48 13.89
C SER A 103 4.83 31.33 13.55
N GLN A 104 5.17 31.46 12.25
CA GLN A 104 6.31 32.25 11.78
C GLN A 104 5.92 33.63 11.25
N SER A 105 4.62 33.86 10.95
CA SER A 105 4.12 35.13 10.41
C SER A 105 3.94 36.13 11.51
N THR A 106 4.79 37.15 11.56
CA THR A 106 4.71 38.27 12.50
C THR A 106 3.85 39.43 11.99
N SER A 107 3.34 39.38 10.77
CA SER A 107 2.54 40.43 10.13
C SER A 107 1.32 39.84 9.41
N SER A 108 0.23 40.62 9.40
CA SER A 108 -1.08 40.31 8.82
C SER A 108 -1.14 40.23 7.28
N SER A 109 -0.03 39.93 6.60
CA SER A 109 -0.01 39.68 5.18
C SER A 109 -0.58 38.30 4.89
N SER A 110 -1.53 38.21 3.97
CA SER A 110 -2.30 37.07 3.50
C SER A 110 -1.59 35.71 3.69
N SER A 111 -2.03 34.92 4.68
CA SER A 111 -1.50 33.57 4.90
C SER A 111 -1.77 32.73 3.66
N SER A 112 -0.73 32.28 2.98
CA SER A 112 -0.86 31.35 1.87
C SER A 112 -1.42 30.02 2.40
N HIS A 113 -2.42 29.48 1.72
CA HIS A 113 -2.99 28.17 2.05
C HIS A 113 -1.98 27.08 1.68
N PRO A 114 -1.51 26.22 2.60
CA PRO A 114 -0.52 25.20 2.27
C PRO A 114 -1.15 24.08 1.43
N VAL A 115 -0.54 23.78 0.30
CA VAL A 115 -0.95 22.70 -0.62
C VAL A 115 0.11 21.62 -0.60
N VAL A 116 -0.32 20.35 -0.59
CA VAL A 116 0.55 19.20 -0.83
C VAL A 116 0.12 18.52 -2.13
N VAL A 117 1.05 18.40 -3.08
CA VAL A 117 0.83 17.68 -4.33
C VAL A 117 1.19 16.22 -4.14
N VAL A 118 0.27 15.31 -4.47
CA VAL A 118 0.47 13.86 -4.32
C VAL A 118 0.35 13.18 -5.67
N VAL A 119 1.45 12.67 -6.18
CA VAL A 119 1.48 11.84 -7.39
C VAL A 119 1.15 10.41 -7.02
N SER A 120 0.14 9.84 -7.65
CA SER A 120 -0.32 8.47 -7.40
C SER A 120 -0.59 7.72 -8.71
N PRO A 121 -0.30 6.40 -8.77
CA PRO A 121 -0.32 5.66 -10.03
C PRO A 121 -1.72 5.29 -10.54
N LEU A 122 -2.73 5.21 -9.68
CA LEU A 122 -4.03 4.65 -10.03
C LEU A 122 -5.20 5.52 -9.58
N ASN A 123 -6.22 5.64 -10.44
CA ASN A 123 -7.48 6.36 -10.13
C ASN A 123 -8.18 5.80 -8.89
N SER A 124 -8.21 4.47 -8.73
CA SER A 124 -8.83 3.83 -7.56
C SER A 124 -8.15 4.21 -6.25
N LEU A 125 -6.81 4.34 -6.27
CA LEU A 125 -6.04 4.86 -5.15
C LEU A 125 -6.42 6.29 -4.82
N ILE A 126 -6.40 7.15 -5.83
CA ILE A 126 -6.74 8.56 -5.68
C ILE A 126 -8.15 8.72 -5.10
N SER A 127 -9.13 8.00 -5.64
CA SER A 127 -10.52 8.06 -5.15
C SER A 127 -10.63 7.60 -3.68
N ASP A 128 -9.95 6.53 -3.28
CA ASP A 128 -9.91 6.08 -1.87
C ASP A 128 -9.24 7.11 -0.95
N GLN A 129 -8.13 7.72 -1.40
CA GLN A 129 -7.44 8.75 -0.63
C GLN A 129 -8.28 10.03 -0.48
N ILE A 130 -8.99 10.47 -1.53
CA ILE A 130 -9.90 11.62 -1.47
C ILE A 130 -11.03 11.34 -0.46
N ARG A 131 -11.65 10.17 -0.52
CA ARG A 131 -12.70 9.77 0.44
C ARG A 131 -12.19 9.83 1.87
N ARG A 132 -11.02 9.24 2.16
CA ARG A 132 -10.39 9.28 3.49
C ARG A 132 -10.01 10.69 3.93
N SER A 133 -9.56 11.53 2.99
CA SER A 133 -9.26 12.93 3.26
C SER A 133 -10.50 13.69 3.70
N THR A 134 -11.63 13.48 3.03
CA THR A 134 -12.92 14.09 3.40
C THR A 134 -13.37 13.64 4.79
N GLU A 135 -13.27 12.34 5.11
CA GLU A 135 -13.50 11.83 6.46
C GLU A 135 -12.58 12.49 7.50
N GLY A 136 -11.33 12.81 7.08
CA GLY A 136 -10.32 13.52 7.87
C GLY A 136 -10.47 15.06 7.91
N LYS A 137 -11.55 15.64 7.37
CA LYS A 137 -11.74 17.09 7.21
C LYS A 137 -10.66 17.80 6.39
N ILE A 138 -10.03 17.09 5.47
CA ILE A 138 -8.99 17.60 4.58
C ILE A 138 -9.64 17.83 3.21
N LYS A 139 -9.50 19.03 2.66
CA LYS A 139 -10.01 19.38 1.33
C LYS A 139 -9.09 18.77 0.27
N ALA A 140 -9.52 17.68 -0.35
CA ALA A 140 -8.74 17.00 -1.35
C ALA A 140 -9.45 17.00 -2.72
N THR A 141 -8.67 17.02 -3.78
CA THR A 141 -9.15 16.89 -5.16
C THR A 141 -8.18 16.09 -6.01
N ALA A 142 -8.63 15.66 -7.19
CA ALA A 142 -7.80 15.03 -8.21
C ALA A 142 -7.68 15.89 -9.46
N LEU A 143 -6.46 16.07 -9.92
CA LEU A 143 -6.19 16.59 -11.25
C LEU A 143 -6.18 15.41 -12.23
N LYS A 144 -7.28 15.23 -12.96
CA LYS A 144 -7.47 14.17 -13.96
C LYS A 144 -7.33 14.72 -15.37
N VAL A 145 -7.01 13.85 -16.33
CA VAL A 145 -7.03 14.17 -17.74
C VAL A 145 -7.95 13.23 -18.50
N ARG A 146 -8.56 13.75 -19.57
CA ARG A 146 -9.34 12.99 -20.54
C ARG A 146 -8.73 13.11 -21.93
N LYS A 147 -8.84 12.06 -22.73
CA LYS A 147 -8.51 12.12 -24.15
C LYS A 147 -9.61 12.86 -24.88
N THR A 148 -9.24 13.84 -25.70
CA THR A 148 -10.19 14.50 -26.60
C THR A 148 -10.51 13.59 -27.79
N THR A 149 -11.77 13.60 -28.20
CA THR A 149 -12.30 12.73 -29.27
C THR A 149 -11.65 12.98 -30.66
N ASN A 150 -11.03 14.14 -30.83
CA ASN A 150 -10.51 14.59 -32.13
C ASN A 150 -8.99 14.83 -32.19
N SER A 151 -8.26 14.57 -31.12
CA SER A 151 -6.80 14.75 -31.09
C SER A 151 -6.13 13.83 -30.08
N ALA A 152 -4.85 13.54 -30.28
CA ALA A 152 -4.00 12.85 -29.30
C ALA A 152 -3.73 13.69 -28.02
N ASN A 153 -4.30 14.89 -27.93
CA ASN A 153 -4.05 15.82 -26.83
C ASN A 153 -4.86 15.43 -25.57
N LEU A 154 -4.22 15.54 -24.42
CA LEU A 154 -4.84 15.39 -23.11
C LEU A 154 -5.40 16.73 -22.62
N GLU A 155 -6.64 16.74 -22.15
CA GLU A 155 -7.25 17.88 -21.49
C GLU A 155 -7.55 17.59 -20.04
N LEU A 156 -7.54 18.63 -19.19
CA LEU A 156 -7.96 18.51 -17.81
C LEU A 156 -9.44 18.16 -17.72
N ASP A 157 -9.77 17.20 -16.87
CA ASP A 157 -11.15 16.83 -16.54
C ASP A 157 -11.55 17.50 -15.22
N ASP A 158 -12.33 18.59 -15.36
CA ASP A 158 -12.78 19.42 -14.24
C ASP A 158 -14.13 18.95 -13.67
N SER A 159 -14.68 17.83 -14.16
CA SER A 159 -16.06 17.41 -13.85
C SER A 159 -16.33 17.14 -12.36
N GLU A 160 -15.30 16.75 -11.61
CA GLU A 160 -15.40 16.42 -10.18
C GLU A 160 -14.75 17.48 -9.27
N THR A 161 -14.27 18.61 -9.82
CA THR A 161 -13.52 19.63 -9.05
C THR A 161 -14.20 20.98 -9.13
N ASN A 162 -14.06 21.78 -8.05
CA ASN A 162 -14.41 23.20 -8.14
C ASN A 162 -13.27 23.98 -8.83
N PRO A 163 -13.48 24.50 -10.06
CA PRO A 163 -12.40 25.11 -10.84
C PRO A 163 -11.78 26.35 -10.18
N THR A 164 -12.59 27.11 -9.42
CA THR A 164 -12.12 28.30 -8.72
C THR A 164 -11.17 27.92 -7.58
N LEU A 165 -11.58 26.98 -6.73
CA LEU A 165 -10.74 26.51 -5.63
C LEU A 165 -9.44 25.85 -6.15
N LEU A 166 -9.52 25.16 -7.28
CA LEU A 166 -8.35 24.55 -7.91
C LEU A 166 -7.38 25.65 -8.40
N LYS A 167 -7.86 26.65 -9.15
CA LYS A 167 -7.02 27.73 -9.68
C LYS A 167 -6.41 28.62 -8.58
N GLU A 168 -7.12 28.81 -7.48
CA GLU A 168 -6.66 29.61 -6.34
C GLU A 168 -5.79 28.83 -5.35
N ALA A 169 -5.48 27.57 -5.62
CA ALA A 169 -4.72 26.66 -4.74
C ALA A 169 -5.33 26.58 -3.31
N LYS A 170 -6.66 26.35 -3.22
CA LYS A 170 -7.42 26.29 -1.95
C LYS A 170 -7.74 24.86 -1.49
N TYR A 171 -7.21 23.85 -2.14
CA TYR A 171 -7.23 22.48 -1.68
C TYR A 171 -5.99 22.18 -0.83
N ASP A 172 -6.17 21.38 0.22
CA ASP A 172 -5.08 20.93 1.09
C ASP A 172 -4.22 19.87 0.39
N LEU A 173 -4.88 18.93 -0.31
CA LEU A 173 -4.25 17.86 -1.09
C LEU A 173 -4.71 17.92 -2.55
N VAL A 174 -3.77 17.94 -3.47
CA VAL A 174 -4.03 17.80 -4.90
C VAL A 174 -3.40 16.52 -5.38
N PHE A 175 -4.24 15.51 -5.61
CA PHE A 175 -3.80 14.24 -6.21
C PHE A 175 -3.68 14.38 -7.71
N THR A 176 -2.68 13.75 -8.30
CA THR A 176 -2.45 13.80 -9.74
C THR A 176 -1.79 12.52 -10.24
N HIS A 177 -1.98 12.24 -11.51
CA HIS A 177 -1.14 11.30 -12.26
C HIS A 177 0.02 12.05 -12.91
N PRO A 178 1.16 11.41 -13.17
CA PRO A 178 2.26 12.05 -13.92
C PRO A 178 1.82 12.64 -15.24
N GLU A 179 0.97 11.94 -15.98
CA GLU A 179 0.45 12.34 -17.30
C GLU A 179 -0.36 13.65 -17.23
N SER A 180 -1.03 13.88 -16.10
CA SER A 180 -1.85 15.09 -15.91
C SER A 180 -1.02 16.37 -15.84
N VAL A 181 0.27 16.24 -15.54
CA VAL A 181 1.19 17.38 -15.38
C VAL A 181 2.22 17.40 -16.50
N LEU A 182 2.79 16.25 -16.85
CA LEU A 182 3.91 16.18 -17.78
C LEU A 182 3.45 16.14 -19.24
N SER A 183 2.32 15.47 -19.53
CA SER A 183 1.76 15.33 -20.87
C SER A 183 0.56 16.27 -21.13
N CYS A 184 0.08 17.02 -20.11
CA CYS A 184 -1.01 17.98 -20.24
C CYS A 184 -0.52 19.41 -19.98
N LYS A 185 -0.49 20.25 -21.03
CA LYS A 185 -0.02 21.64 -20.94
C LYS A 185 -0.75 22.45 -19.89
N LYS A 186 -2.09 22.34 -19.80
CA LYS A 186 -2.90 23.05 -18.80
C LYS A 186 -2.56 22.61 -17.37
N GLY A 187 -2.22 21.34 -17.14
CA GLY A 187 -1.80 20.85 -15.83
C GLY A 187 -0.45 21.43 -15.41
N LEU A 188 0.50 21.52 -16.32
CA LEU A 188 1.79 22.15 -16.06
C LEU A 188 1.63 23.66 -15.80
N GLU A 189 0.86 24.36 -16.64
CA GLU A 189 0.56 25.80 -16.48
C GLU A 189 -0.11 26.09 -15.12
N LEU A 190 -1.01 25.21 -14.65
CA LEU A 190 -1.63 25.30 -13.34
C LEU A 190 -0.58 25.29 -12.23
N PHE A 191 0.33 24.31 -12.23
CA PHE A 191 1.36 24.21 -11.19
C PHE A 191 2.45 25.29 -11.30
N GLN A 192 2.67 25.83 -12.48
CA GLN A 192 3.55 26.99 -12.67
C GLN A 192 2.89 28.33 -12.29
N SER A 193 1.57 28.36 -12.05
CA SER A 193 0.86 29.58 -11.69
C SER A 193 1.31 30.11 -10.31
N LEU A 194 1.21 31.41 -10.13
CA LEU A 194 1.63 32.10 -8.91
C LEU A 194 0.96 31.57 -7.64
N PRO A 195 -0.35 31.22 -7.62
CA PRO A 195 -0.98 30.61 -6.45
C PRO A 195 -0.27 29.32 -6.02
N TYR A 196 0.01 28.39 -6.96
CA TYR A 196 0.68 27.13 -6.64
C TYR A 196 2.14 27.32 -6.22
N GLN A 197 2.89 28.21 -6.90
CA GLN A 197 4.28 28.49 -6.56
C GLN A 197 4.45 29.03 -5.13
N ARG A 198 3.43 29.72 -4.58
CA ARG A 198 3.42 30.24 -3.21
C ARG A 198 2.85 29.26 -2.20
N SER A 199 1.98 28.36 -2.61
CA SER A 199 1.18 27.52 -1.71
C SER A 199 1.73 26.11 -1.55
N VAL A 200 2.41 25.54 -2.56
CA VAL A 200 2.93 24.17 -2.48
C VAL A 200 4.05 24.07 -1.45
N GLN A 201 3.89 23.15 -0.50
CA GLN A 201 4.81 22.94 0.62
C GLN A 201 5.50 21.57 0.59
N ALA A 202 4.97 20.61 -0.15
CA ALA A 202 5.60 19.31 -0.39
C ALA A 202 5.08 18.67 -1.69
N VAL A 203 5.96 17.91 -2.36
CA VAL A 203 5.59 17.01 -3.46
C VAL A 203 5.79 15.58 -2.97
N VAL A 204 4.73 14.78 -2.99
CA VAL A 204 4.75 13.38 -2.56
C VAL A 204 4.58 12.48 -3.78
N VAL A 205 5.48 11.53 -3.95
CA VAL A 205 5.36 10.44 -4.93
C VAL A 205 4.98 9.18 -4.17
N ASP A 206 3.71 8.84 -4.19
CA ASP A 206 3.20 7.60 -3.59
C ASP A 206 3.41 6.42 -4.54
N GLU A 207 3.63 5.23 -3.95
CA GLU A 207 4.02 4.02 -4.66
C GLU A 207 5.22 4.23 -5.61
N ALA A 208 6.27 4.92 -5.10
CA ALA A 208 7.43 5.32 -5.88
C ALA A 208 8.18 4.17 -6.59
N HIS A 209 7.91 2.89 -6.21
CA HIS A 209 8.42 1.72 -6.94
C HIS A 209 7.90 1.65 -8.40
N CYS A 210 6.81 2.33 -8.73
CA CYS A 210 6.31 2.41 -10.10
C CYS A 210 7.32 3.07 -11.07
N ILE A 211 8.24 3.89 -10.56
CA ILE A 211 9.35 4.44 -11.34
C ILE A 211 10.22 3.32 -11.92
N LEU A 212 10.38 2.20 -11.17
CA LEU A 212 11.23 1.07 -11.54
C LEU A 212 10.54 0.10 -12.52
N GLU A 213 9.22 0.05 -12.48
CA GLU A 213 8.43 -0.97 -13.21
C GLU A 213 7.85 -0.43 -14.52
N TRP A 214 7.62 0.88 -14.60
CA TRP A 214 6.88 1.51 -15.69
C TRP A 214 7.69 2.51 -16.51
N GLY A 215 8.98 2.71 -16.15
CA GLY A 215 9.84 3.71 -16.82
C GLY A 215 10.19 3.39 -18.28
N ASP A 216 10.22 2.10 -18.65
CA ASP A 216 10.75 1.69 -19.96
C ASP A 216 9.67 1.44 -21.04
N ASP A 217 8.45 0.93 -20.68
CA ASP A 217 7.51 0.45 -21.70
C ASP A 217 6.07 0.96 -21.60
N PHE A 218 5.58 1.40 -20.43
CA PHE A 218 4.14 1.64 -20.26
C PHE A 218 3.75 3.06 -19.83
N ARG A 219 4.60 3.77 -19.06
CA ARG A 219 4.36 5.14 -18.61
C ARG A 219 5.66 5.92 -18.51
N THR A 220 6.12 6.42 -19.64
CA THR A 220 7.31 7.29 -19.77
C THR A 220 7.26 8.50 -18.83
N ASP A 221 6.06 8.97 -18.48
CA ASP A 221 5.88 10.10 -17.58
C ASP A 221 6.35 9.81 -16.14
N TYR A 222 6.37 8.53 -15.70
CA TYR A 222 6.99 8.18 -14.40
C TYR A 222 8.50 8.37 -14.40
N ALA A 223 9.17 8.12 -15.52
CA ALA A 223 10.61 8.38 -15.67
C ALA A 223 10.91 9.90 -15.64
N ASN A 224 9.95 10.72 -16.03
CA ASN A 224 10.10 12.17 -16.16
C ASN A 224 9.61 12.95 -14.91
N LEU A 225 9.27 12.29 -13.80
CA LEU A 225 8.78 12.94 -12.57
C LEU A 225 9.75 13.98 -11.99
N ALA A 226 11.04 13.90 -12.31
CA ALA A 226 12.00 14.94 -11.96
C ALA A 226 11.60 16.33 -12.48
N MET A 227 10.91 16.42 -13.63
CA MET A 227 10.41 17.70 -14.18
C MET A 227 9.33 18.32 -13.28
N LEU A 228 8.41 17.49 -12.74
CA LEU A 228 7.44 17.96 -11.76
C LEU A 228 8.13 18.45 -10.47
N CYS A 229 9.10 17.69 -9.98
CA CYS A 229 9.88 18.08 -8.80
C CYS A 229 10.64 19.39 -9.04
N ALA A 230 11.20 19.58 -10.25
CA ALA A 230 11.89 20.80 -10.65
C ALA A 230 10.96 22.04 -10.75
N THR A 231 9.65 21.84 -10.92
CA THR A 231 8.67 22.94 -10.89
C THR A 231 8.61 23.61 -9.50
N PHE A 232 9.01 22.90 -8.45
CA PHE A 232 9.00 23.39 -7.06
C PHE A 232 10.39 23.24 -6.41
N PRO A 233 11.41 24.02 -6.80
CA PRO A 233 12.82 23.77 -6.48
C PRO A 233 13.17 23.88 -4.99
N ASN A 234 12.35 24.58 -4.21
CA ASN A 234 12.57 24.84 -2.77
C ASN A 234 11.61 24.02 -1.87
N VAL A 235 10.92 23.06 -2.45
CA VAL A 235 9.90 22.27 -1.77
C VAL A 235 10.45 20.84 -1.59
N PRO A 236 10.35 20.22 -0.40
CA PRO A 236 10.81 18.86 -0.18
C PRO A 236 10.01 17.85 -1.02
N VAL A 237 10.74 16.91 -1.60
CA VAL A 237 10.18 15.79 -2.35
C VAL A 237 10.19 14.54 -1.47
N VAL A 238 9.06 13.84 -1.44
CA VAL A 238 8.85 12.67 -0.59
C VAL A 238 8.49 11.46 -1.45
N ALA A 239 9.36 10.47 -1.51
CA ALA A 239 9.10 9.21 -2.17
C ALA A 239 8.64 8.16 -1.15
N LEU A 240 7.42 7.62 -1.30
CA LEU A 240 6.87 6.59 -0.43
C LEU A 240 6.68 5.28 -1.19
N THR A 241 7.13 4.17 -0.62
CA THR A 241 6.93 2.83 -1.19
C THR A 241 6.77 1.77 -0.10
N ALA A 242 6.16 0.64 -0.44
CA ALA A 242 5.98 -0.47 0.49
C ALA A 242 7.21 -1.37 0.60
N ALA A 243 7.97 -1.53 -0.48
CA ALA A 243 9.14 -2.39 -0.56
C ALA A 243 10.13 -1.86 -1.61
N ALA A 244 11.39 -1.77 -1.25
CA ALA A 244 12.48 -1.40 -2.13
C ALA A 244 13.80 -1.96 -1.59
N SER A 245 14.63 -2.49 -2.46
CA SER A 245 16.02 -2.82 -2.15
C SER A 245 16.87 -1.53 -2.10
N LYS A 246 18.09 -1.63 -1.61
CA LYS A 246 19.05 -0.49 -1.64
C LYS A 246 19.28 0.02 -3.07
N LYS A 247 19.39 -0.88 -4.03
CA LYS A 247 19.52 -0.53 -5.45
C LYS A 247 18.29 0.23 -5.95
N ASP A 248 17.10 -0.20 -5.58
CA ASP A 248 15.85 0.48 -5.94
C ASP A 248 15.78 1.90 -5.37
N ILE A 249 16.21 2.07 -4.11
CA ILE A 249 16.26 3.38 -3.46
C ILE A 249 17.19 4.33 -4.22
N GLU A 250 18.35 3.86 -4.65
CA GLU A 250 19.29 4.69 -5.45
C GLU A 250 18.68 5.10 -6.80
N VAL A 251 17.99 4.19 -7.49
CA VAL A 251 17.29 4.53 -8.75
C VAL A 251 16.18 5.56 -8.49
N ILE A 252 15.38 5.40 -7.45
CA ILE A 252 14.32 6.37 -7.08
C ILE A 252 14.94 7.75 -6.79
N LYS A 253 16.03 7.82 -6.02
CA LYS A 253 16.73 9.08 -5.73
C LYS A 253 17.19 9.79 -7.00
N GLN A 254 17.84 9.03 -7.91
CA GLN A 254 18.31 9.55 -9.18
C GLN A 254 17.17 10.02 -10.09
N SER A 255 16.13 9.19 -10.25
CA SER A 255 14.97 9.50 -11.09
C SER A 255 14.18 10.72 -10.62
N LEU A 256 14.15 11.00 -9.31
CA LEU A 256 13.47 12.17 -8.75
C LEU A 256 14.44 13.35 -8.47
N ASN A 257 15.72 13.18 -8.77
CA ASN A 257 16.78 14.17 -8.50
C ASN A 257 16.78 14.67 -7.04
N LEU A 258 16.63 13.73 -6.07
CA LEU A 258 16.54 14.07 -4.65
C LEU A 258 17.87 14.59 -4.10
N LYS A 259 17.81 15.65 -3.29
CA LYS A 259 18.98 16.30 -2.70
C LYS A 259 19.25 15.79 -1.29
N ASN A 260 20.22 14.90 -1.12
CA ASN A 260 20.62 14.35 0.17
C ASN A 260 19.42 13.89 1.03
N PRO A 261 18.56 13.01 0.50
CA PRO A 261 17.32 12.64 1.15
C PRO A 261 17.55 11.88 2.45
N LEU A 262 16.62 12.04 3.40
CA LEU A 262 16.56 11.15 4.55
C LEU A 262 15.91 9.82 4.15
N GLU A 263 16.65 8.73 4.34
CA GLU A 263 16.09 7.38 4.18
C GLU A 263 15.45 6.91 5.49
N VAL A 264 14.18 6.57 5.41
CA VAL A 264 13.40 6.02 6.52
C VAL A 264 12.90 4.64 6.15
N ILE A 265 13.66 3.62 6.48
CA ILE A 265 13.40 2.24 6.09
C ILE A 265 12.84 1.47 7.29
N ALA A 266 11.63 0.93 7.18
CA ALA A 266 11.06 0.01 8.16
C ALA A 266 11.32 -1.43 7.73
N ASN A 267 11.51 -2.32 8.69
CA ASN A 267 11.65 -3.75 8.39
C ASN A 267 10.34 -4.27 7.76
N PRO A 268 10.38 -4.82 6.54
CA PRO A 268 9.19 -5.32 5.86
C PRO A 268 8.72 -6.68 6.42
N ASN A 269 9.44 -7.30 7.32
CA ASN A 269 9.09 -8.63 7.84
C ASN A 269 7.68 -8.69 8.42
N ARG A 270 6.95 -9.71 8.02
CA ARG A 270 5.58 -10.01 8.46
C ARG A 270 5.57 -11.41 9.09
N PRO A 271 5.95 -11.56 10.38
CA PRO A 271 6.10 -12.86 11.03
C PRO A 271 4.80 -13.66 11.11
N ASN A 272 3.66 -13.01 11.03
CA ASN A 272 2.34 -13.61 11.04
C ASN A 272 1.89 -14.22 9.69
N ILE A 273 2.68 -14.11 8.62
CA ILE A 273 2.36 -14.72 7.31
C ILE A 273 3.17 -15.99 7.14
N PHE A 274 2.52 -17.14 6.97
CA PHE A 274 3.16 -18.41 6.62
C PHE A 274 3.30 -18.50 5.10
N TYR A 275 4.53 -18.72 4.61
CA TYR A 275 4.80 -18.86 3.17
C TYR A 275 4.86 -20.32 2.76
N ARG A 276 4.12 -20.69 1.69
CA ARG A 276 4.12 -22.04 1.11
C ARG A 276 4.36 -21.96 -0.38
N LYS A 277 5.18 -22.87 -0.89
CA LYS A 277 5.35 -23.13 -2.33
C LYS A 277 4.85 -24.53 -2.65
N VAL A 278 4.17 -24.67 -3.79
CA VAL A 278 3.67 -25.95 -4.29
C VAL A 278 3.99 -26.06 -5.78
N PHE A 279 4.79 -27.06 -6.14
CA PHE A 279 5.01 -27.37 -7.54
C PHE A 279 3.76 -28.07 -8.10
N ARG A 280 3.26 -27.61 -9.26
CA ARG A 280 2.10 -28.18 -9.94
C ARG A 280 2.49 -28.82 -11.26
N LYS A 281 1.92 -29.99 -11.58
CA LYS A 281 2.27 -30.76 -12.79
C LYS A 281 1.68 -30.13 -14.06
N GLY A 282 0.55 -29.45 -14.01
CA GLY A 282 -0.16 -28.87 -15.15
C GLY A 282 -0.84 -27.52 -14.86
N ILE A 283 -1.50 -26.98 -15.88
CA ILE A 283 -2.39 -25.80 -15.85
C ILE A 283 -3.68 -26.10 -16.60
N ASP A 284 -4.11 -27.35 -16.56
CA ASP A 284 -5.34 -27.84 -17.16
C ASP A 284 -6.55 -27.61 -16.25
N VAL A 285 -7.72 -27.91 -16.78
CA VAL A 285 -8.99 -27.79 -16.07
C VAL A 285 -8.99 -28.64 -14.80
N GLU A 286 -8.46 -29.86 -14.90
CA GLU A 286 -8.41 -30.80 -13.77
C GLU A 286 -7.60 -30.25 -12.58
N PHE A 287 -6.46 -29.60 -12.83
CA PHE A 287 -5.70 -28.93 -11.78
C PHE A 287 -6.52 -27.84 -11.09
N PHE A 288 -7.20 -26.99 -11.90
CA PHE A 288 -7.99 -25.90 -11.33
C PHE A 288 -9.21 -26.43 -10.56
N GLU A 289 -9.87 -27.46 -11.03
CA GLU A 289 -10.98 -28.09 -10.31
C GLU A 289 -10.52 -28.62 -8.95
N LYS A 290 -9.43 -29.38 -8.91
CA LYS A 290 -8.83 -29.91 -7.66
C LYS A 290 -8.39 -28.80 -6.70
N LEU A 291 -7.95 -27.66 -7.22
CA LEU A 291 -7.58 -26.51 -6.40
C LEU A 291 -8.82 -25.79 -5.85
N LEU A 292 -9.84 -25.61 -6.67
CA LEU A 292 -11.03 -24.79 -6.37
C LEU A 292 -12.07 -25.54 -5.53
N GLU A 293 -12.21 -26.86 -5.73
CA GLU A 293 -13.22 -27.69 -5.08
C GLU A 293 -13.20 -27.57 -3.55
N PRO A 294 -12.07 -27.80 -2.85
CA PRO A 294 -12.05 -27.70 -1.39
C PRO A 294 -12.37 -26.30 -0.89
N ILE A 295 -11.97 -25.27 -1.64
CA ILE A 295 -12.27 -23.87 -1.31
C ILE A 295 -13.77 -23.58 -1.47
N ALA A 296 -14.39 -24.06 -2.55
CA ALA A 296 -15.81 -23.88 -2.82
C ALA A 296 -16.67 -24.62 -1.78
N LEU A 297 -16.32 -25.87 -1.44
CA LEU A 297 -17.03 -26.65 -0.42
C LEU A 297 -16.94 -26.02 0.98
N ASP A 298 -15.75 -25.58 1.35
CA ASP A 298 -15.52 -24.89 2.63
C ASP A 298 -16.28 -23.55 2.70
N LEU A 299 -16.29 -22.78 1.59
CA LEU A 299 -17.06 -21.53 1.49
C LEU A 299 -18.56 -21.83 1.61
N LYS A 300 -19.04 -22.87 0.96
CA LYS A 300 -20.44 -23.32 1.02
C LYS A 300 -20.86 -23.65 2.45
N GLY A 301 -20.01 -24.32 3.23
CA GLY A 301 -20.28 -24.67 4.62
C GLY A 301 -20.14 -23.49 5.59
N LYS A 302 -19.10 -22.67 5.45
CA LYS A 302 -18.74 -21.60 6.40
C LYS A 302 -19.38 -20.25 6.10
N LYS A 303 -19.85 -20.03 4.85
CA LYS A 303 -20.47 -18.77 4.38
C LYS A 303 -19.59 -17.55 4.73
N VAL A 304 -20.15 -16.55 5.40
CA VAL A 304 -19.45 -15.34 5.85
C VAL A 304 -18.36 -15.59 6.90
N ASN A 305 -18.33 -16.77 7.50
CA ASN A 305 -17.28 -17.18 8.44
C ASN A 305 -16.07 -17.78 7.73
N TYR A 306 -16.13 -18.00 6.41
CA TYR A 306 -14.99 -18.45 5.63
C TYR A 306 -13.88 -17.38 5.66
N PRO A 307 -12.60 -17.74 5.85
CA PRO A 307 -11.48 -16.80 5.86
C PRO A 307 -11.36 -16.05 4.53
N THR A 308 -11.32 -14.73 4.56
CA THR A 308 -11.18 -13.93 3.34
C THR A 308 -9.92 -14.32 2.58
N THR A 309 -10.10 -14.75 1.33
CA THR A 309 -9.05 -15.30 0.47
C THR A 309 -8.98 -14.53 -0.85
N ILE A 310 -7.77 -14.12 -1.24
CA ILE A 310 -7.51 -13.58 -2.59
C ILE A 310 -6.76 -14.63 -3.38
N MET A 311 -7.24 -14.93 -4.60
CA MET A 311 -6.59 -15.81 -5.55
C MET A 311 -6.11 -15.00 -6.76
N TYR A 312 -4.81 -14.85 -6.92
CA TYR A 312 -4.21 -14.23 -8.11
C TYR A 312 -4.10 -15.25 -9.23
N LEU A 313 -4.82 -14.99 -10.32
CA LEU A 313 -4.99 -15.90 -11.45
C LEU A 313 -4.79 -15.14 -12.77
N PRO A 314 -4.31 -15.78 -13.84
CA PRO A 314 -4.47 -15.28 -15.20
C PRO A 314 -5.94 -15.02 -15.53
N LEU A 315 -6.23 -13.98 -16.32
CA LEU A 315 -7.60 -13.48 -16.59
C LEU A 315 -8.58 -14.58 -17.00
N ARG A 316 -8.20 -15.48 -17.91
CA ARG A 316 -9.06 -16.60 -18.33
C ARG A 316 -9.47 -17.51 -17.18
N TRP A 317 -8.55 -17.71 -16.22
CA TRP A 317 -8.78 -18.56 -15.05
C TRP A 317 -9.58 -17.85 -13.96
N CYS A 318 -9.58 -16.51 -13.90
CA CYS A 318 -10.54 -15.77 -13.07
C CYS A 318 -11.98 -16.08 -13.49
N GLY A 319 -12.27 -16.01 -14.79
CA GLY A 319 -13.59 -16.34 -15.33
C GLY A 319 -13.98 -17.80 -15.10
N PHE A 320 -13.03 -18.75 -15.31
CA PHE A 320 -13.27 -20.17 -15.03
C PHE A 320 -13.60 -20.39 -13.55
N ALA A 321 -12.78 -19.88 -12.63
CA ALA A 321 -12.98 -20.03 -11.20
C ALA A 321 -14.33 -19.44 -10.75
N PHE A 322 -14.70 -18.30 -11.28
CA PHE A 322 -15.97 -17.66 -11.00
C PHE A 322 -17.15 -18.56 -11.43
N LYS A 323 -17.13 -19.09 -12.66
CA LYS A 323 -18.17 -20.00 -13.17
C LYS A 323 -18.19 -21.35 -12.43
N TYR A 324 -17.02 -21.85 -12.04
CA TYR A 324 -16.92 -23.07 -11.23
C TYR A 324 -17.63 -22.87 -9.88
N PHE A 325 -17.39 -21.76 -9.20
CA PHE A 325 -18.05 -21.42 -7.92
C PHE A 325 -19.57 -21.22 -8.08
N GLU A 326 -20.03 -20.55 -9.15
CA GLU A 326 -21.46 -20.45 -9.45
C GLU A 326 -22.11 -21.84 -9.54
N LYS A 327 -21.46 -22.77 -10.24
CA LYS A 327 -21.95 -24.15 -10.40
C LYS A 327 -21.95 -24.92 -9.08
N GLN A 328 -20.85 -24.83 -8.30
CA GLN A 328 -20.71 -25.61 -7.06
C GLN A 328 -21.57 -25.12 -5.91
N LEU A 329 -21.76 -23.81 -5.79
CA LEU A 329 -22.53 -23.23 -4.70
C LEU A 329 -24.03 -23.15 -5.04
N GLY A 330 -24.43 -23.03 -6.31
CA GLY A 330 -25.81 -22.79 -6.70
C GLY A 330 -26.39 -21.58 -5.96
N ASP A 331 -27.60 -21.70 -5.41
CA ASP A 331 -28.25 -20.61 -4.66
C ASP A 331 -27.55 -20.28 -3.35
N GLU A 332 -26.75 -21.20 -2.83
CA GLU A 332 -25.96 -20.98 -1.61
C GLU A 332 -24.79 -20.01 -1.77
N GLN A 333 -24.56 -19.51 -2.98
CA GLN A 333 -23.61 -18.44 -3.24
C GLN A 333 -24.01 -17.08 -2.66
N TYR A 334 -25.28 -16.91 -2.29
CA TYR A 334 -25.83 -15.67 -1.74
C TYR A 334 -25.98 -15.72 -0.22
N TYR A 335 -25.80 -14.57 0.42
CA TYR A 335 -25.93 -14.45 1.87
C TYR A 335 -26.63 -13.12 2.27
N PRO A 336 -27.56 -13.15 3.26
CA PRO A 336 -28.14 -14.34 3.90
C PRO A 336 -28.91 -15.23 2.93
N SER A 337 -29.27 -16.45 3.32
CA SER A 337 -29.94 -17.43 2.43
C SER A 337 -31.28 -16.94 1.88
N SER A 338 -31.92 -15.95 2.53
CA SER A 338 -33.15 -15.27 2.08
C SER A 338 -32.85 -14.07 1.17
N ALA A 339 -31.60 -13.76 0.87
CA ALA A 339 -31.24 -12.59 0.06
C ALA A 339 -31.56 -12.83 -1.41
N GLU A 340 -31.96 -11.76 -2.10
CA GLU A 340 -32.13 -11.79 -3.55
C GLU A 340 -30.83 -12.21 -4.26
N ALA A 341 -30.96 -12.90 -5.38
CA ALA A 341 -29.87 -13.33 -6.25
C ALA A 341 -29.22 -12.13 -6.97
N LYS A 342 -28.58 -11.24 -6.21
CA LYS A 342 -27.90 -10.04 -6.69
C LYS A 342 -26.39 -10.13 -6.43
N PRO A 343 -25.55 -9.49 -7.28
CA PRO A 343 -24.10 -9.48 -7.09
C PRO A 343 -23.63 -9.03 -5.70
N GLU A 344 -24.35 -8.07 -5.08
CA GLU A 344 -24.04 -7.51 -3.75
C GLU A 344 -24.22 -8.51 -2.60
N ASN A 345 -24.96 -9.59 -2.85
CA ASN A 345 -25.22 -10.65 -1.87
C ASN A 345 -24.31 -11.87 -2.05
N ARG A 346 -23.42 -11.84 -3.05
CA ARG A 346 -22.57 -12.99 -3.40
C ARG A 346 -21.39 -13.12 -2.45
N LEU A 347 -21.05 -14.35 -2.10
CA LEU A 347 -19.90 -14.69 -1.22
C LEU A 347 -18.53 -14.61 -1.92
N PHE A 348 -18.52 -14.51 -3.24
CA PHE A 348 -17.28 -14.40 -4.03
C PHE A 348 -17.42 -13.37 -5.14
N ALA A 349 -16.29 -12.83 -5.57
CA ALA A 349 -16.22 -11.83 -6.63
C ALA A 349 -15.02 -12.08 -7.54
N GLN A 350 -15.02 -11.49 -8.72
CA GLN A 350 -13.82 -11.37 -9.55
C GLN A 350 -13.39 -9.91 -9.65
N TYR A 351 -12.08 -9.66 -9.79
CA TYR A 351 -11.51 -8.32 -9.90
C TYR A 351 -10.39 -8.29 -10.95
N HIS A 352 -10.66 -7.66 -12.09
CA HIS A 352 -9.70 -7.58 -13.19
C HIS A 352 -9.88 -6.31 -14.05
N ALA A 353 -8.87 -5.97 -14.86
CA ALA A 353 -8.85 -4.74 -15.65
C ALA A 353 -10.07 -4.54 -16.56
N PRO A 354 -10.56 -5.56 -17.31
CA PRO A 354 -11.72 -5.42 -18.21
C PRO A 354 -13.05 -5.09 -17.53
N GLN A 355 -13.17 -5.21 -16.20
CA GLN A 355 -14.41 -4.82 -15.50
C GLN A 355 -14.62 -3.31 -15.54
N THR A 356 -15.89 -2.88 -15.52
CA THR A 356 -16.24 -1.46 -15.44
C THR A 356 -15.74 -0.82 -14.15
N ALA A 357 -15.52 0.48 -14.17
CA ALA A 357 -15.11 1.23 -12.98
C ALA A 357 -16.10 1.07 -11.84
N ALA A 358 -17.42 1.16 -12.14
CA ALA A 358 -18.49 1.01 -11.17
C ALA A 358 -18.48 -0.36 -10.47
N MET A 359 -18.31 -1.47 -11.22
CA MET A 359 -18.21 -2.82 -10.63
C MET A 359 -16.97 -2.94 -9.72
N LYS A 360 -15.83 -2.42 -10.16
CA LYS A 360 -14.60 -2.45 -9.35
C LYS A 360 -14.77 -1.68 -8.06
N GLU A 361 -15.35 -0.49 -8.14
CA GLU A 361 -15.61 0.35 -6.97
C GLU A 361 -16.57 -0.32 -5.98
N GLN A 362 -17.66 -0.90 -6.45
CA GLN A 362 -18.62 -1.64 -5.63
C GLN A 362 -17.96 -2.80 -4.87
N ILE A 363 -17.13 -3.59 -5.56
CA ILE A 363 -16.38 -4.69 -4.93
C ILE A 363 -15.44 -4.14 -3.84
N LEU A 364 -14.72 -3.06 -4.11
CA LEU A 364 -13.79 -2.46 -3.15
C LEU A 364 -14.52 -1.88 -1.93
N GLN A 365 -15.66 -1.23 -2.14
CA GLN A 365 -16.51 -0.73 -1.05
C GLN A 365 -17.01 -1.86 -0.17
N GLU A 366 -17.48 -2.97 -0.76
CA GLU A 366 -17.92 -4.14 -0.02
C GLU A 366 -16.77 -4.76 0.78
N LEU A 367 -15.58 -4.93 0.18
CA LEU A 367 -14.41 -5.49 0.84
C LEU A 367 -13.82 -4.60 1.96
N SER A 368 -14.11 -3.30 1.92
CA SER A 368 -13.69 -2.35 2.95
C SER A 368 -14.59 -2.38 4.20
N ARG A 369 -15.77 -3.01 4.11
CA ARG A 369 -16.68 -3.14 5.24
C ARG A 369 -16.19 -4.18 6.24
N SER A 370 -16.33 -3.90 7.52
CA SER A 370 -16.00 -4.86 8.59
C SER A 370 -16.82 -6.15 8.52
N ALA A 371 -18.06 -6.06 8.05
CA ALA A 371 -18.99 -7.17 7.84
C ALA A 371 -19.18 -7.51 6.36
N SER A 372 -18.11 -7.47 5.57
CA SER A 372 -18.16 -7.86 4.16
C SER A 372 -18.72 -9.27 3.97
N LYS A 373 -19.56 -9.45 2.96
CA LYS A 373 -20.08 -10.77 2.56
C LYS A 373 -19.08 -11.52 1.67
N VAL A 374 -18.30 -10.79 0.87
CA VAL A 374 -17.33 -11.38 -0.04
C VAL A 374 -16.18 -12.05 0.73
N ARG A 375 -15.97 -13.33 0.47
CA ARG A 375 -14.95 -14.16 1.13
C ARG A 375 -13.87 -14.64 0.18
N VAL A 376 -14.19 -14.86 -1.10
CA VAL A 376 -13.20 -15.29 -2.10
C VAL A 376 -13.18 -14.30 -3.24
N ILE A 377 -11.99 -13.83 -3.59
CA ILE A 377 -11.78 -12.88 -4.68
C ILE A 377 -10.85 -13.51 -5.71
N PHE A 378 -11.33 -13.70 -6.95
CA PHE A 378 -10.51 -14.10 -8.09
C PHE A 378 -9.98 -12.84 -8.76
N ALA A 379 -8.68 -12.61 -8.66
CA ALA A 379 -8.08 -11.36 -9.10
C ALA A 379 -6.95 -11.58 -10.11
N THR A 380 -6.78 -10.62 -11.01
CA THR A 380 -5.51 -10.43 -11.73
C THR A 380 -4.63 -9.45 -10.95
N VAL A 381 -3.42 -9.19 -11.45
CA VAL A 381 -2.53 -8.13 -10.94
C VAL A 381 -3.20 -6.74 -10.83
N ALA A 382 -4.34 -6.53 -11.50
CA ALA A 382 -5.12 -5.29 -11.38
C ALA A 382 -5.57 -4.98 -9.93
N MET A 383 -5.64 -6.00 -9.07
CA MET A 383 -5.88 -5.83 -7.63
C MET A 383 -4.59 -5.51 -6.85
N GLY A 384 -3.45 -5.37 -7.54
CA GLY A 384 -2.12 -5.28 -6.95
C GLY A 384 -1.85 -4.01 -6.14
N MET A 385 -2.54 -2.89 -6.33
CA MET A 385 -2.21 -1.61 -5.69
C MET A 385 -3.38 -1.01 -4.90
N GLY A 386 -3.07 -0.51 -3.71
CA GLY A 386 -3.85 0.47 -2.97
C GLY A 386 -5.13 0.08 -2.29
N VAL A 387 -5.59 -1.14 -2.43
CA VAL A 387 -6.84 -1.56 -1.78
C VAL A 387 -6.57 -1.95 -0.33
N ASP A 388 -7.25 -1.28 0.59
CA ASP A 388 -7.21 -1.61 2.02
C ASP A 388 -8.34 -2.58 2.36
N ILE A 389 -8.06 -3.86 2.17
CA ILE A 389 -8.97 -4.94 2.56
C ILE A 389 -8.53 -5.44 3.93
N HIS A 390 -9.43 -5.32 4.88
CA HIS A 390 -9.20 -5.83 6.22
C HIS A 390 -9.39 -7.35 6.27
N ALA A 391 -8.63 -7.99 7.19
CA ALA A 391 -8.83 -9.39 7.57
C ALA A 391 -8.62 -10.44 6.47
N ILE A 392 -7.82 -10.18 5.44
CA ILE A 392 -7.39 -11.24 4.50
C ILE A 392 -6.58 -12.28 5.28
N ARG A 393 -6.94 -13.55 5.11
CA ARG A 393 -6.27 -14.68 5.78
C ARG A 393 -5.44 -15.51 4.83
N HIS A 394 -5.79 -15.55 3.56
CA HIS A 394 -5.06 -16.33 2.59
C HIS A 394 -4.87 -15.56 1.28
N VAL A 395 -3.65 -15.54 0.80
CA VAL A 395 -3.30 -15.07 -0.54
C VAL A 395 -2.74 -16.25 -1.32
N ILE A 396 -3.38 -16.60 -2.43
CA ILE A 396 -3.00 -17.71 -3.29
C ILE A 396 -2.57 -17.15 -4.64
N HIS A 397 -1.39 -17.55 -5.11
CA HIS A 397 -0.92 -17.26 -6.46
C HIS A 397 -0.92 -18.54 -7.29
N VAL A 398 -1.50 -18.50 -8.47
CA VAL A 398 -1.38 -19.56 -9.48
C VAL A 398 -0.53 -19.06 -10.64
N GLY A 399 0.73 -19.34 -10.55
CA GLY A 399 1.83 -18.71 -11.27
C GLY A 399 2.48 -17.57 -10.47
N PRO A 400 3.82 -17.43 -10.55
CA PRO A 400 4.52 -16.35 -9.85
C PRO A 400 4.21 -14.99 -10.49
N PRO A 401 4.16 -13.91 -9.70
CA PRO A 401 4.19 -12.56 -10.21
C PRO A 401 5.53 -12.26 -10.87
N ARG A 402 5.69 -11.07 -11.46
CA ARG A 402 6.90 -10.73 -12.25
C ARG A 402 8.16 -10.64 -11.40
N THR A 403 8.04 -10.13 -10.18
CA THR A 403 9.17 -9.87 -9.28
C THR A 403 8.90 -10.36 -7.87
N VAL A 404 9.96 -10.56 -7.07
CA VAL A 404 9.85 -10.83 -5.63
C VAL A 404 9.18 -9.64 -4.92
N ARG A 405 9.38 -8.41 -5.38
CA ARG A 405 8.74 -7.22 -4.83
C ARG A 405 7.22 -7.28 -4.99
N GLU A 406 6.71 -7.55 -6.19
CA GLU A 406 5.28 -7.75 -6.44
C GLU A 406 4.72 -8.86 -5.54
N TYR A 407 5.40 -10.03 -5.49
CA TYR A 407 4.99 -11.13 -4.62
C TYR A 407 4.89 -10.72 -3.16
N PHE A 408 5.87 -9.96 -2.67
CA PHE A 408 5.91 -9.48 -1.29
C PHE A 408 4.82 -8.45 -1.00
N GLN A 409 4.51 -7.56 -1.94
CA GLN A 409 3.42 -6.59 -1.82
C GLN A 409 2.04 -7.26 -1.83
N GLU A 410 1.81 -8.22 -2.73
CA GLU A 410 0.55 -8.94 -2.87
C GLU A 410 0.30 -9.85 -1.66
N THR A 411 1.31 -10.61 -1.21
CA THR A 411 1.22 -11.42 0.01
C THR A 411 1.10 -10.59 1.27
N GLY A 412 1.72 -9.39 1.31
CA GLY A 412 1.64 -8.42 2.40
C GLY A 412 0.24 -7.87 2.66
N ARG A 413 -0.75 -8.15 1.80
CA ARG A 413 -2.17 -7.86 2.05
C ARG A 413 -2.77 -8.74 3.13
N ALA A 414 -2.24 -9.97 3.29
CA ALA A 414 -2.69 -10.89 4.32
C ALA A 414 -2.29 -10.41 5.71
N GLY A 415 -3.17 -10.63 6.70
CA GLY A 415 -2.88 -10.45 8.11
C GLY A 415 -2.43 -9.04 8.52
N ARG A 416 -2.98 -7.97 7.95
CA ARG A 416 -2.66 -6.59 8.33
C ARG A 416 -2.98 -6.29 9.80
N ASP A 417 -3.91 -7.04 10.37
CA ASP A 417 -4.29 -7.00 11.78
C ASP A 417 -3.37 -7.80 12.70
N GLY A 418 -2.25 -8.34 12.20
CA GLY A 418 -1.29 -9.15 12.95
C GLY A 418 -1.68 -10.60 13.16
N LYS A 419 -2.89 -11.03 12.78
CA LYS A 419 -3.33 -12.41 12.94
C LYS A 419 -2.66 -13.35 11.92
N LYS A 420 -2.52 -14.64 12.30
CA LYS A 420 -1.95 -15.69 11.44
C LYS A 420 -2.64 -15.73 10.07
N SER A 421 -1.85 -15.76 9.03
CA SER A 421 -2.29 -15.71 7.64
C SER A 421 -1.35 -16.53 6.75
N PHE A 422 -1.79 -16.84 5.55
CA PHE A 422 -1.08 -17.76 4.65
C PHE A 422 -0.86 -17.10 3.28
N ALA A 423 0.31 -17.39 2.70
CA ALA A 423 0.65 -17.05 1.32
C ALA A 423 1.11 -18.30 0.60
N THR A 424 0.33 -18.78 -0.37
CA THR A 424 0.62 -19.99 -1.12
C THR A 424 0.90 -19.68 -2.58
N LEU A 425 2.04 -20.11 -3.09
CA LEU A 425 2.42 -20.00 -4.50
C LEU A 425 2.40 -21.37 -5.18
N TYR A 426 1.52 -21.54 -6.16
CA TYR A 426 1.52 -22.66 -7.09
C TYR A 426 2.29 -22.28 -8.35
N TYR A 427 3.27 -23.08 -8.74
CA TYR A 427 4.11 -22.81 -9.92
C TYR A 427 4.50 -24.10 -10.64
N ASN A 428 4.93 -23.98 -11.89
CA ASN A 428 5.51 -25.08 -12.67
C ASN A 428 6.67 -24.58 -13.55
N ASN A 429 7.31 -25.50 -14.28
CA ASN A 429 8.45 -25.18 -15.13
C ASN A 429 8.13 -24.17 -16.25
N ARG A 430 6.89 -24.18 -16.77
CA ARG A 430 6.46 -23.18 -17.79
C ARG A 430 6.36 -21.77 -17.21
N ASP A 431 5.92 -21.66 -15.95
CA ASP A 431 5.78 -20.37 -15.27
C ASP A 431 7.13 -19.68 -15.07
N ILE A 432 8.21 -20.44 -14.91
CA ILE A 432 9.56 -19.97 -14.63
C ILE A 432 10.52 -20.12 -15.81
N ALA A 433 10.01 -20.48 -16.99
CA ALA A 433 10.83 -20.67 -18.19
C ALA A 433 11.67 -19.44 -18.53
N LYS A 434 12.89 -19.67 -19.04
CA LYS A 434 13.84 -18.57 -19.35
C LYS A 434 13.29 -17.57 -20.37
N ASN A 435 12.48 -18.05 -21.32
CA ASN A 435 11.86 -17.26 -22.38
C ASN A 435 10.56 -16.55 -21.96
N ARG A 436 10.14 -16.68 -20.68
CA ARG A 436 8.99 -15.94 -20.19
C ARG A 436 9.40 -14.49 -19.95
N GLU A 437 8.93 -13.59 -20.82
CA GLU A 437 9.20 -12.18 -20.76
C GLU A 437 8.67 -11.53 -19.46
N GLY A 438 9.37 -10.50 -18.98
CA GLY A 438 9.00 -9.73 -17.80
C GLY A 438 9.15 -10.45 -16.46
N LEU A 439 9.59 -11.71 -16.42
CA LEU A 439 9.83 -12.44 -15.18
C LEU A 439 11.27 -12.23 -14.71
N SER A 440 11.47 -11.65 -13.53
CA SER A 440 12.79 -11.36 -12.97
C SER A 440 13.57 -12.62 -12.53
N ALA A 441 14.88 -12.49 -12.44
CA ALA A 441 15.76 -13.60 -12.04
C ALA A 441 15.56 -14.01 -10.57
N ASP A 442 15.20 -13.07 -9.70
CA ASP A 442 14.99 -13.30 -8.28
C ASP A 442 13.75 -14.14 -8.00
N ILE A 443 12.61 -13.88 -8.69
CA ILE A 443 11.40 -14.69 -8.51
C ILE A 443 11.58 -16.11 -9.09
N ARG A 444 12.38 -16.28 -10.17
CA ARG A 444 12.76 -17.60 -10.67
C ARG A 444 13.57 -18.37 -9.62
N LYS A 445 14.57 -17.71 -9.02
CA LYS A 445 15.37 -18.30 -7.93
C LYS A 445 14.48 -18.65 -6.73
N PHE A 446 13.53 -17.79 -6.37
CA PHE A 446 12.57 -18.07 -5.29
C PHE A 446 11.73 -19.33 -5.59
N CYS A 447 11.23 -19.48 -6.81
CA CYS A 447 10.48 -20.67 -7.20
C CYS A 447 11.34 -21.95 -7.13
N CYS A 448 12.59 -21.90 -7.57
CA CYS A 448 13.53 -23.04 -7.55
C CYS A 448 14.17 -23.31 -6.18
N LEU A 449 13.92 -22.48 -5.16
CA LEU A 449 14.52 -22.61 -3.84
C LEU A 449 13.97 -23.85 -3.11
N GLU A 450 14.80 -24.84 -2.76
CA GLU A 450 14.39 -26.08 -2.11
C GLU A 450 15.04 -26.30 -0.74
N ASP A 451 16.18 -25.68 -0.49
CA ASP A 451 17.10 -25.97 0.59
C ASP A 451 17.21 -24.88 1.67
N SER A 452 16.35 -23.87 1.62
CA SER A 452 16.43 -22.76 2.57
C SER A 452 15.10 -22.07 2.84
N CYS A 453 15.05 -21.30 3.91
CA CYS A 453 13.88 -20.59 4.38
C CYS A 453 13.34 -19.60 3.34
N LEU A 454 12.08 -19.77 2.92
CA LEU A 454 11.41 -18.92 1.93
C LEU A 454 11.34 -17.45 2.38
N ARG A 455 11.00 -17.21 3.64
CA ARG A 455 10.93 -15.86 4.20
C ARG A 455 12.29 -15.16 4.18
N ARG A 456 13.36 -15.87 4.59
CA ARG A 456 14.72 -15.33 4.60
C ARG A 456 15.16 -14.94 3.20
N PHE A 457 14.83 -15.73 2.20
CA PHE A 457 15.11 -15.40 0.80
C PHE A 457 14.40 -14.11 0.38
N LEU A 458 13.09 -14.00 0.65
CA LEU A 458 12.29 -12.80 0.32
C LEU A 458 12.85 -11.55 0.99
N LEU A 459 13.19 -11.61 2.28
CA LEU A 459 13.75 -10.49 3.02
C LEU A 459 15.14 -10.10 2.52
N LYS A 460 16.00 -11.08 2.22
CA LYS A 460 17.33 -10.85 1.65
C LYS A 460 17.27 -10.13 0.30
N THR A 461 16.30 -10.47 -0.55
CA THR A 461 16.10 -9.81 -1.85
C THR A 461 15.72 -8.33 -1.70
N LEU A 462 15.12 -7.96 -0.56
CA LEU A 462 14.76 -6.58 -0.21
C LEU A 462 15.80 -5.90 0.72
N ASP A 463 17.01 -6.44 0.83
CA ASP A 463 18.07 -5.99 1.75
C ASP A 463 17.60 -5.86 3.21
N ALA A 464 16.59 -6.62 3.60
CA ALA A 464 16.04 -6.60 4.95
C ALA A 464 16.66 -7.71 5.81
N ILE A 465 16.83 -7.41 7.11
CA ILE A 465 17.36 -8.35 8.08
C ILE A 465 16.22 -9.21 8.61
N ASP A 466 16.39 -10.52 8.55
CA ASP A 466 15.50 -11.46 9.25
C ASP A 466 15.89 -11.51 10.73
N THR A 467 15.08 -10.89 11.56
CA THR A 467 15.32 -10.85 13.00
C THR A 467 14.65 -12.00 13.77
N GLN A 468 13.76 -12.76 13.12
CA GLN A 468 13.02 -13.86 13.79
C GLN A 468 12.59 -14.92 12.77
N CYS A 469 13.32 -16.01 12.68
CA CYS A 469 12.79 -17.25 12.11
C CYS A 469 12.00 -18.01 13.19
N ILE A 470 10.66 -18.13 13.02
CA ILE A 470 9.77 -18.73 14.02
C ILE A 470 9.58 -20.23 13.76
N GLY A 471 10.67 -20.97 13.57
CA GLY A 471 10.62 -22.45 13.36
C GLY A 471 9.59 -22.84 12.29
N HIS A 472 8.81 -23.90 12.56
CA HIS A 472 7.78 -24.42 11.65
C HIS A 472 6.67 -23.44 11.26
N LEU A 473 6.46 -22.37 12.04
CA LEU A 473 5.44 -21.35 11.73
C LEU A 473 5.91 -20.34 10.66
N CYS A 474 7.14 -20.47 10.16
CA CYS A 474 7.73 -19.53 9.22
C CYS A 474 7.30 -19.79 7.76
N CYS A 475 7.57 -20.98 7.26
CA CYS A 475 7.28 -21.37 5.88
C CYS A 475 7.33 -22.89 5.71
N SER A 476 6.88 -23.37 4.54
CA SER A 476 6.84 -24.83 4.26
C SER A 476 8.21 -25.52 4.34
N TYR A 477 9.31 -24.84 3.99
CA TYR A 477 10.64 -25.39 4.20
C TYR A 477 10.98 -25.51 5.70
N CYS A 478 10.77 -24.46 6.48
CA CYS A 478 11.03 -24.50 7.92
C CYS A 478 10.12 -25.51 8.65
N GLU A 479 8.90 -25.73 8.17
CA GLU A 479 7.99 -26.75 8.67
C GLU A 479 8.53 -28.15 8.38
N SER A 480 9.09 -28.42 7.18
CA SER A 480 9.61 -29.72 6.78
C SER A 480 10.91 -30.15 7.48
N VAL A 481 11.68 -29.18 7.99
CA VAL A 481 12.97 -29.46 8.69
C VAL A 481 12.87 -29.19 10.21
N CYS A 482 11.68 -28.94 10.73
CA CYS A 482 11.49 -28.66 12.16
C CYS A 482 11.44 -29.96 12.96
N ASP A 483 12.21 -30.02 14.01
CA ASP A 483 12.33 -31.15 14.97
C ASP A 483 11.69 -30.88 16.33
N CYS A 484 10.87 -29.85 16.47
CA CYS A 484 10.17 -29.56 17.72
C CYS A 484 9.09 -30.62 18.03
N ASP A 485 8.74 -30.77 19.32
CA ASP A 485 7.78 -31.77 19.80
C ASP A 485 6.45 -31.75 19.04
N GLU A 486 5.93 -30.56 18.69
CA GLU A 486 4.68 -30.44 17.93
C GLU A 486 4.81 -31.01 16.49
N CYS A 487 5.94 -30.80 15.83
CA CYS A 487 6.19 -31.34 14.50
C CYS A 487 6.46 -32.84 14.51
N LEU A 488 7.18 -33.35 15.52
CA LEU A 488 7.43 -34.76 15.71
C LEU A 488 6.14 -35.53 15.98
N LEU A 489 5.23 -34.97 16.80
CA LEU A 489 3.93 -35.61 17.06
C LEU A 489 3.05 -35.65 15.80
N LYS A 490 3.05 -34.63 14.95
CA LYS A 490 2.33 -34.60 13.67
C LYS A 490 2.88 -35.64 12.68
N SER A 491 4.20 -35.81 12.60
CA SER A 491 4.84 -36.82 11.73
C SER A 491 4.52 -38.23 12.20
N CYS A 492 4.43 -38.51 13.48
CA CYS A 492 3.98 -39.79 14.03
C CYS A 492 2.53 -40.10 13.65
N GLN A 493 1.62 -39.08 13.73
CA GLN A 493 0.21 -39.28 13.36
C GLN A 493 0.00 -39.60 11.88
N VAL A 494 0.81 -39.03 10.97
CA VAL A 494 0.72 -39.29 9.54
C VAL A 494 1.26 -40.71 9.19
N ASN A 495 2.23 -41.20 9.92
CA ASN A 495 2.81 -42.52 9.72
C ASN A 495 2.03 -43.66 10.43
N CYS A 496 1.02 -43.34 11.24
CA CYS A 496 0.20 -44.27 11.98
C CYS A 496 -1.20 -44.51 11.37
N LEU A 497 -1.48 -43.95 10.18
CA LEU A 497 -2.67 -44.30 9.41
C LEU A 497 -2.34 -45.47 8.47
N PRO A 498 -3.11 -46.61 8.54
CA PRO A 498 -2.88 -47.79 7.75
C PRO A 498 -3.08 -47.57 6.25
#